data_d0a8c069caba5021569891b650029823
#
_entry.id   d0a8c069caba5021569891b650029823
#
_cell.length_a   1.000
_cell.length_b   1.000
_cell.length_c   1.000
_cell.angle_alpha   90.00
_cell.angle_beta   90.00
_cell.angle_gamma   90.00
#
_symmetry.space_group_name_H-M   'P 1'
#
loop_
_entity.id
_entity.type
_entity.pdbx_description
1 polymer ?
#
loop_
_entity_poly.entity_id
_entity_poly.type
_entity_poly.pdbx_seq_one_letter_code
_entity_poly.pdbx_strand_id
1 'polypeptide(L)'
;LAHINDKGWKMILVYSLNRGRVLFADSMAGKKIMEVKEFIKLWDGVIIITESGSKTDQTDFSMKRADEVISKELVYFALILIFITILSGLLFNRPDLNEKFRLLSISIIFTHILGLVFSILLFRNELNIKSSFTEKLCHITSNTDCEAVTNSSVSKIVGSVTWAEIGIVYFSGGLIILSVINRIEAISLIKVLSICSIPYPVFSVLYQWLKIKKWCPLCLLVQSVLMFEFLFLLSTPFAGVNISLFVLASLIFSTIFIMTMLNKYLIINKSERDDYRIKFLKLKREPELFLQELKKSTRIVLPKTDLLLTYGDLRSDIEITAFLSPYCSACSSKFFEINDLIRKGSQFKIRLILPNMKDEVTSRLLKQICFYVETGSKGESLILLEKWYRTDKNLKHTIFNYLEMTEDCHGFNEMVSQNQELFRIGNIQRVPTILVNDFILPQMYTLDELKYHVNEIRELVKFEMLINT
;
A
#
# COMPACT_ATOMS: atom_id res chain seq x y z
N LEU A 1 14.93 -6.20 14.04
CA LEU A 1 14.38 -4.93 14.54
C LEU A 1 14.11 -5.04 16.02
N ALA A 2 14.49 -4.05 16.82
CA ALA A 2 14.20 -3.98 18.25
C ALA A 2 13.28 -2.81 18.56
N HIS A 3 12.36 -2.99 19.50
CA HIS A 3 11.44 -1.94 19.95
C HIS A 3 12.03 -1.27 21.18
N ILE A 4 12.25 0.04 21.12
CA ILE A 4 12.87 0.80 22.21
C ILE A 4 12.05 2.03 22.55
N ASN A 5 12.17 2.49 23.82
CA ASN A 5 11.60 3.75 24.28
C ASN A 5 12.71 4.78 24.51
N ASP A 6 13.01 5.56 23.47
CA ASP A 6 13.94 6.69 23.53
C ASP A 6 13.19 7.96 23.09
N LYS A 7 12.66 8.71 24.03
CA LYS A 7 11.76 9.84 23.81
C LYS A 7 10.48 9.52 23.03
N GLY A 8 9.99 8.30 23.20
CA GLY A 8 8.84 7.72 22.52
C GLY A 8 9.15 6.33 21.97
N TRP A 9 8.12 5.52 21.83
CA TRP A 9 8.23 4.14 21.32
C TRP A 9 8.59 4.14 19.84
N LYS A 10 9.67 3.44 19.47
CA LYS A 10 10.12 3.33 18.08
C LYS A 10 10.81 1.99 17.79
N MET A 11 10.73 1.56 16.54
CA MET A 11 11.45 0.40 16.03
C MET A 11 12.79 0.84 15.45
N ILE A 12 13.87 0.19 15.85
CA ILE A 12 15.21 0.43 15.36
C ILE A 12 15.79 -0.83 14.72
N LEU A 13 16.67 -0.66 13.75
CA LEU A 13 17.35 -1.78 13.09
C LEU A 13 18.69 -2.05 13.80
N VAL A 14 18.81 -3.17 14.51
CA VAL A 14 20.06 -3.61 15.13
C VAL A 14 20.89 -4.37 14.11
N TYR A 15 22.10 -3.91 13.84
CA TYR A 15 23.02 -4.55 12.88
C TYR A 15 23.95 -5.58 13.52
N SER A 16 24.51 -5.25 14.68
CA SER A 16 25.45 -6.13 15.33
C SER A 16 25.56 -5.84 16.83
N LEU A 17 25.92 -6.89 17.55
CA LEU A 17 26.28 -6.85 18.96
C LEU A 17 27.73 -7.32 19.07
N ASN A 18 28.65 -6.39 19.34
CA ASN A 18 30.08 -6.72 19.47
C ASN A 18 30.68 -6.07 20.70
N ARG A 19 31.43 -6.86 21.50
CA ARG A 19 32.21 -6.43 22.68
C ARG A 19 31.42 -5.49 23.63
N GLY A 20 30.16 -5.86 23.92
CA GLY A 20 29.32 -5.08 24.84
C GLY A 20 28.74 -3.79 24.26
N ARG A 21 28.81 -3.60 22.95
CA ARG A 21 28.19 -2.45 22.23
C ARG A 21 27.21 -2.92 21.20
N VAL A 22 26.08 -2.19 21.10
CA VAL A 22 25.02 -2.40 20.09
C VAL A 22 25.19 -1.36 19.01
N LEU A 23 25.34 -1.79 17.75
CA LEU A 23 25.28 -0.93 16.57
C LEU A 23 23.87 -1.00 16.01
N PHE A 24 23.18 0.11 15.96
CA PHE A 24 21.82 0.20 15.45
C PHE A 24 21.59 1.42 14.55
N ALA A 25 20.59 1.37 13.67
CA ALA A 25 20.11 2.52 12.93
C ALA A 25 18.76 2.97 13.48
N ASP A 26 18.69 4.26 13.74
CA ASP A 26 17.48 4.99 14.06
C ASP A 26 17.01 5.70 12.77
N SER A 27 15.70 5.65 12.50
CA SER A 27 15.12 6.27 11.29
C SER A 27 15.36 7.79 11.20
N MET A 28 15.52 8.45 12.35
CA MET A 28 15.74 9.91 12.42
C MET A 28 17.21 10.30 12.63
N ALA A 29 17.94 9.51 13.39
CA ALA A 29 19.28 9.87 13.83
C ALA A 29 20.43 9.08 13.13
N GLY A 30 20.08 8.23 12.16
CA GLY A 30 21.05 7.41 11.42
C GLY A 30 21.69 6.31 12.26
N LYS A 31 22.92 5.86 11.89
CA LYS A 31 23.65 4.83 12.60
C LYS A 31 24.21 5.34 13.94
N LYS A 32 23.94 4.61 15.01
CA LYS A 32 24.41 4.91 16.36
C LYS A 32 25.05 3.67 17.01
N ILE A 33 25.94 3.91 17.95
CA ILE A 33 26.54 2.90 18.81
C ILE A 33 26.20 3.25 20.26
N MET A 34 25.73 2.25 21.02
CA MET A 34 25.37 2.39 22.43
C MET A 34 25.90 1.19 23.21
N GLU A 35 26.18 1.37 24.50
CA GLU A 35 26.52 0.23 25.36
C GLU A 35 25.29 -0.66 25.61
N VAL A 36 25.50 -1.98 25.68
CA VAL A 36 24.42 -2.95 25.91
C VAL A 36 23.63 -2.64 27.19
N LYS A 37 24.33 -2.20 28.26
CA LYS A 37 23.68 -1.84 29.52
C LYS A 37 22.70 -0.67 29.39
N GLU A 38 23.01 0.31 28.57
CA GLU A 38 22.12 1.43 28.27
C GLU A 38 21.01 1.03 27.32
N PHE A 39 21.34 0.21 26.32
CA PHE A 39 20.37 -0.31 25.38
C PHE A 39 19.26 -1.12 26.06
N ILE A 40 19.61 -2.01 26.99
CA ILE A 40 18.68 -2.84 27.75
C ILE A 40 17.68 -1.99 28.56
N LYS A 41 18.09 -0.82 29.07
CA LYS A 41 17.19 0.08 29.78
C LYS A 41 16.11 0.72 28.89
N LEU A 42 16.40 0.85 27.61
CA LEU A 42 15.49 1.42 26.62
C LEU A 42 14.63 0.36 25.92
N TRP A 43 15.09 -0.88 25.92
CA TRP A 43 14.45 -2.00 25.23
C TRP A 43 13.35 -2.62 26.08
N ASP A 44 12.17 -2.83 25.48
CA ASP A 44 11.00 -3.45 26.13
C ASP A 44 10.98 -4.99 26.04
N GLY A 45 12.04 -5.60 25.50
CA GLY A 45 12.12 -7.05 25.34
C GLY A 45 11.59 -7.56 23.99
N VAL A 46 10.95 -6.71 23.19
CA VAL A 46 10.41 -7.11 21.88
C VAL A 46 11.47 -6.99 20.80
N ILE A 47 11.74 -8.10 20.11
CA ILE A 47 12.64 -8.14 18.96
C ILE A 47 11.98 -8.87 17.79
N ILE A 48 12.11 -8.31 16.59
CA ILE A 48 11.71 -8.97 15.34
C ILE A 48 12.99 -9.38 14.64
N ILE A 49 13.23 -10.69 14.58
CA ILE A 49 14.35 -11.26 13.84
C ILE A 49 13.91 -11.47 12.40
N THR A 50 14.64 -10.86 11.47
CA THR A 50 14.42 -11.06 10.04
C THR A 50 15.65 -11.77 9.48
N GLU A 51 15.46 -12.97 8.95
CA GLU A 51 16.48 -13.66 8.19
C GLU A 51 16.25 -13.42 6.70
N SER A 52 17.29 -12.99 6.00
CA SER A 52 17.27 -12.92 4.54
C SER A 52 17.50 -14.32 3.99
N GLY A 53 16.42 -15.02 3.67
CA GLY A 53 16.51 -16.25 2.88
C GLY A 53 16.83 -15.93 1.42
N SER A 54 17.53 -16.83 0.73
CA SER A 54 17.84 -16.72 -0.70
C SER A 54 16.61 -16.62 -1.63
N LYS A 55 15.40 -16.60 -1.09
CA LYS A 55 14.10 -16.54 -1.78
C LYS A 55 13.21 -15.35 -1.35
N THR A 56 13.78 -14.30 -0.79
CA THR A 56 13.04 -13.09 -0.40
C THR A 56 12.72 -12.16 -1.57
N ASP A 57 13.06 -12.53 -2.81
CA ASP A 57 12.62 -11.82 -4.00
C ASP A 57 11.11 -12.04 -4.21
N GLN A 58 10.32 -11.12 -3.67
CA GLN A 58 8.96 -10.91 -4.16
C GLN A 58 9.08 -10.30 -5.56
N THR A 59 8.95 -11.12 -6.59
CA THR A 59 8.89 -10.67 -7.98
C THR A 59 7.84 -9.58 -8.19
N ASP A 60 6.75 -9.59 -7.41
CA ASP A 60 5.72 -8.54 -7.40
C ASP A 60 6.08 -7.29 -6.59
N PHE A 61 7.05 -7.34 -5.66
CA PHE A 61 7.38 -6.17 -4.83
C PHE A 61 8.14 -5.12 -5.64
N SER A 62 9.02 -5.55 -6.53
CA SER A 62 9.75 -4.64 -7.44
C SER A 62 8.78 -3.98 -8.44
N MET A 63 7.82 -4.73 -8.99
CA MET A 63 6.77 -4.18 -9.87
C MET A 63 5.84 -3.23 -9.12
N LYS A 64 5.29 -3.61 -7.96
CA LYS A 64 4.42 -2.73 -7.16
C LYS A 64 5.13 -1.47 -6.70
N ARG A 65 6.39 -1.59 -6.31
CA ARG A 65 7.22 -0.42 -5.96
C ARG A 65 7.55 0.44 -7.18
N ALA A 66 7.81 -0.17 -8.32
CA ALA A 66 8.00 0.53 -9.59
C ALA A 66 6.71 1.27 -9.99
N ASP A 67 5.54 0.64 -9.93
CA ASP A 67 4.25 1.28 -10.24
C ASP A 67 3.90 2.42 -9.27
N GLU A 68 4.21 2.27 -7.97
CA GLU A 68 4.04 3.36 -7.00
C GLU A 68 5.03 4.51 -7.22
N VAL A 69 6.28 4.23 -7.56
CA VAL A 69 7.29 5.24 -7.87
C VAL A 69 6.96 5.89 -9.20
N ILE A 70 6.66 5.12 -10.25
CA ILE A 70 6.30 5.62 -11.58
C ILE A 70 5.04 6.48 -11.52
N SER A 71 4.01 6.09 -10.76
CA SER A 71 2.80 6.92 -10.63
C SER A 71 3.07 8.24 -9.91
N LYS A 72 3.93 8.25 -8.89
CA LYS A 72 4.34 9.47 -8.17
C LYS A 72 5.22 10.35 -9.06
N GLU A 73 6.21 9.77 -9.73
CA GLU A 73 7.09 10.48 -10.67
C GLU A 73 6.32 11.04 -11.88
N LEU A 74 5.35 10.28 -12.42
CA LEU A 74 4.48 10.76 -13.50
C LEU A 74 3.63 11.96 -13.07
N VAL A 75 3.10 11.96 -11.84
CA VAL A 75 2.36 13.12 -11.30
C VAL A 75 3.29 14.33 -11.13
N TYR A 76 4.49 14.14 -10.59
CA TYR A 76 5.48 15.22 -10.48
C TYR A 76 5.93 15.70 -11.85
N PHE A 77 6.17 14.81 -12.80
CA PHE A 77 6.53 15.16 -14.18
C PHE A 77 5.40 15.91 -14.88
N ALA A 78 4.14 15.49 -14.72
CA ALA A 78 2.99 16.21 -15.26
C ALA A 78 2.87 17.61 -14.65
N LEU A 79 3.06 17.75 -13.33
CA LEU A 79 3.05 19.05 -12.65
C LEU A 79 4.21 19.94 -13.14
N ILE A 80 5.40 19.40 -13.33
CA ILE A 80 6.56 20.12 -13.89
C ILE A 80 6.30 20.53 -15.34
N LEU A 81 5.70 19.67 -16.16
CA LEU A 81 5.33 19.99 -17.54
C LEU A 81 4.28 21.08 -17.63
N ILE A 82 3.25 21.00 -16.80
CA ILE A 82 2.23 22.05 -16.67
C ILE A 82 2.89 23.34 -16.22
N PHE A 83 3.78 23.27 -15.25
CA PHE A 83 4.54 24.42 -14.76
C PHE A 83 5.43 25.03 -15.87
N ILE A 84 6.16 24.23 -16.63
CA ILE A 84 7.01 24.68 -17.75
C ILE A 84 6.15 25.28 -18.87
N THR A 85 5.00 24.68 -19.21
CA THR A 85 4.10 25.23 -20.23
C THR A 85 3.46 26.54 -19.80
N ILE A 86 3.08 26.68 -18.54
CA ILE A 86 2.60 27.92 -17.95
C ILE A 86 3.72 28.96 -17.99
N LEU A 87 4.91 28.60 -17.53
CA LEU A 87 6.07 29.50 -17.50
C LEU A 87 6.51 29.93 -18.90
N SER A 88 6.55 29.01 -19.88
CA SER A 88 6.87 29.33 -21.27
C SER A 88 5.83 30.25 -21.90
N GLY A 89 4.54 29.99 -21.70
CA GLY A 89 3.46 30.88 -22.14
C GLY A 89 3.57 32.28 -21.54
N LEU A 90 3.99 32.38 -20.28
CA LEU A 90 4.19 33.64 -19.58
C LEU A 90 5.44 34.43 -20.05
N LEU A 91 6.51 33.73 -20.42
CA LEU A 91 7.78 34.34 -20.81
C LEU A 91 7.85 34.69 -22.32
N PHE A 92 7.30 33.85 -23.17
CA PHE A 92 7.52 33.90 -24.63
C PHE A 92 6.41 34.56 -25.44
N ASN A 93 5.22 34.73 -24.89
CA ASN A 93 4.05 35.02 -25.72
C ASN A 93 3.72 36.50 -25.97
N ARG A 94 4.57 37.51 -25.60
CA ARG A 94 4.36 38.92 -26.01
C ARG A 94 5.62 39.79 -25.96
N PRO A 95 6.08 40.32 -27.10
CA PRO A 95 7.21 41.24 -27.20
C PRO A 95 6.94 42.67 -26.76
N ASP A 96 5.64 43.05 -26.54
CA ASP A 96 5.26 44.47 -26.41
C ASP A 96 5.18 45.01 -24.99
N LEU A 97 5.70 44.29 -23.97
CA LEU A 97 5.59 44.73 -22.59
C LEU A 97 6.82 45.52 -22.11
N ASN A 98 6.57 46.71 -21.53
CA ASN A 98 7.53 47.49 -20.76
C ASN A 98 8.23 46.58 -19.73
N GLU A 99 9.53 46.72 -19.59
CA GLU A 99 10.38 45.93 -18.69
C GLU A 99 9.87 45.88 -17.24
N LYS A 100 9.28 47.00 -16.76
CA LYS A 100 8.60 47.08 -15.46
C LYS A 100 7.44 46.07 -15.31
N PHE A 101 6.60 45.93 -16.30
CA PHE A 101 5.45 44.98 -16.25
C PHE A 101 5.89 43.53 -16.35
N ARG A 102 7.00 43.25 -17.01
CA ARG A 102 7.57 41.92 -17.07
C ARG A 102 8.11 41.48 -15.70
N LEU A 103 8.89 42.32 -15.04
CA LEU A 103 9.39 42.06 -13.70
C LEU A 103 8.26 41.91 -12.68
N LEU A 104 7.24 42.76 -12.76
CA LEU A 104 6.06 42.69 -11.91
C LEU A 104 5.33 41.30 -12.06
N SER A 105 5.08 40.89 -13.28
CA SER A 105 4.42 39.59 -13.53
C SER A 105 5.23 38.42 -13.00
N ILE A 106 6.56 38.43 -13.19
CA ILE A 106 7.46 37.38 -12.69
C ILE A 106 7.41 37.33 -11.15
N SER A 107 7.39 38.48 -10.48
CA SER A 107 7.32 38.56 -9.01
C SER A 107 5.98 37.99 -8.49
N ILE A 108 4.85 38.29 -9.12
CA ILE A 108 3.54 37.76 -8.73
C ILE A 108 3.49 36.25 -8.96
N ILE A 109 4.02 35.77 -10.08
CA ILE A 109 4.10 34.31 -10.34
C ILE A 109 4.94 33.61 -9.27
N PHE A 110 6.07 34.20 -8.91
CA PHE A 110 6.94 33.65 -7.87
C PHE A 110 6.25 33.59 -6.50
N THR A 111 5.50 34.64 -6.11
CA THR A 111 4.72 34.62 -4.86
C THR A 111 3.64 33.56 -4.87
N HIS A 112 2.93 33.39 -6.00
CA HIS A 112 1.91 32.34 -6.15
C HIS A 112 2.51 30.92 -6.08
N ILE A 113 3.66 30.68 -6.70
CA ILE A 113 4.35 29.40 -6.60
C ILE A 113 4.76 29.10 -5.15
N LEU A 114 5.36 30.09 -4.48
CA LEU A 114 5.81 29.95 -3.11
C LEU A 114 4.63 29.71 -2.15
N GLY A 115 3.54 30.47 -2.33
CA GLY A 115 2.31 30.31 -1.56
C GLY A 115 1.65 28.95 -1.79
N LEU A 116 1.64 28.45 -3.04
CA LEU A 116 1.12 27.13 -3.38
C LEU A 116 1.92 26.03 -2.69
N VAL A 117 3.27 26.11 -2.72
CA VAL A 117 4.14 25.14 -2.04
C VAL A 117 3.85 25.09 -0.55
N PHE A 118 3.77 26.25 0.13
CA PHE A 118 3.48 26.30 1.55
C PHE A 118 2.06 25.80 1.87
N SER A 119 1.07 26.12 1.04
CA SER A 119 -0.31 25.65 1.21
C SER A 119 -0.41 24.13 1.04
N ILE A 120 0.31 23.54 0.09
CA ILE A 120 0.38 22.07 -0.08
C ILE A 120 1.07 21.42 1.13
N LEU A 121 2.16 21.98 1.65
CA LEU A 121 2.82 21.47 2.84
C LEU A 121 1.90 21.52 4.06
N LEU A 122 1.15 22.61 4.23
CA LEU A 122 0.17 22.78 5.29
C LEU A 122 -0.97 21.76 5.16
N PHE A 123 -1.51 21.59 3.96
CA PHE A 123 -2.55 20.61 3.65
C PHE A 123 -2.10 19.15 3.93
N ARG A 124 -0.86 18.80 3.56
CA ARG A 124 -0.29 17.47 3.89
C ARG A 124 -0.16 17.28 5.40
N ASN A 125 0.24 18.32 6.12
CA ASN A 125 0.34 18.27 7.59
C ASN A 125 -1.03 18.07 8.25
N GLU A 126 -2.09 18.72 7.76
CA GLU A 126 -3.48 18.51 8.22
C GLU A 126 -3.97 17.07 7.99
N LEU A 127 -3.54 16.42 6.92
CA LEU A 127 -3.85 15.01 6.62
C LEU A 127 -2.94 14.01 7.35
N ASN A 128 -2.11 14.47 8.30
CA ASN A 128 -1.10 13.66 8.99
C ASN A 128 -0.07 12.98 8.07
N ILE A 129 0.13 13.52 6.87
CA ILE A 129 1.16 13.04 5.93
C ILE A 129 2.47 13.78 6.27
N LYS A 130 3.17 13.26 7.28
CA LYS A 130 4.40 13.88 7.78
C LYS A 130 5.58 13.65 6.83
N SER A 131 6.41 14.67 6.69
CA SER A 131 7.72 14.58 6.06
C SER A 131 8.78 15.05 7.04
N SER A 132 10.01 14.55 6.92
CA SER A 132 11.13 14.98 7.80
C SER A 132 11.40 16.48 7.72
N PHE A 133 11.08 17.11 6.59
CA PHE A 133 11.21 18.55 6.39
C PHE A 133 10.13 19.32 7.18
N THR A 134 8.85 18.93 7.04
CA THR A 134 7.74 19.60 7.75
C THR A 134 7.86 19.42 9.25
N GLU A 135 8.29 18.26 9.71
CA GLU A 135 8.47 17.97 11.14
C GLU A 135 9.55 18.86 11.76
N LYS A 136 10.71 19.01 11.08
CA LYS A 136 11.76 19.94 11.52
C LYS A 136 11.28 21.40 11.53
N LEU A 137 10.52 21.81 10.52
CA LEU A 137 10.01 23.17 10.40
C LEU A 137 8.96 23.48 11.49
N CYS A 138 8.09 22.52 11.80
CA CYS A 138 7.02 22.69 12.79
C CYS A 138 7.52 22.68 14.24
N HIS A 139 8.71 22.11 14.51
CA HIS A 139 9.30 21.99 15.85
C HIS A 139 10.65 22.72 15.98
N ILE A 140 10.80 23.91 15.37
CA ILE A 140 12.04 24.70 15.44
C ILE A 140 12.32 25.15 16.88
N THR A 141 11.28 25.54 17.62
CA THR A 141 11.37 25.99 19.01
C THR A 141 10.29 25.32 19.86
N SER A 142 10.43 25.39 21.18
CA SER A 142 9.42 24.88 22.14
C SER A 142 8.03 25.50 21.97
N ASN A 143 7.97 26.73 21.41
CA ASN A 143 6.73 27.46 21.20
C ASN A 143 6.13 27.29 19.80
N THR A 144 6.76 26.47 18.91
CA THR A 144 6.24 26.19 17.57
C THR A 144 5.60 24.82 17.54
N ASP A 145 4.35 24.76 17.02
CA ASP A 145 3.57 23.53 16.91
C ASP A 145 2.49 23.69 15.83
N CYS A 146 2.74 23.14 14.66
CA CYS A 146 1.77 23.20 13.55
C CYS A 146 0.48 22.43 13.87
N GLU A 147 0.58 21.29 14.57
CA GLU A 147 -0.58 20.44 14.85
C GLU A 147 -1.56 21.14 15.82
N ALA A 148 -1.05 21.86 16.79
CA ALA A 148 -1.89 22.63 17.72
C ALA A 148 -2.76 23.67 17.01
N VAL A 149 -2.24 24.26 15.92
CA VAL A 149 -2.96 25.27 15.14
C VAL A 149 -3.90 24.61 14.13
N THR A 150 -3.43 23.59 13.39
CA THR A 150 -4.23 22.94 12.33
C THR A 150 -5.37 22.08 12.89
N ASN A 151 -5.22 21.53 14.10
CA ASN A 151 -6.28 20.77 14.78
C ASN A 151 -7.25 21.64 15.59
N SER A 152 -7.04 22.96 15.62
CA SER A 152 -7.96 23.88 16.30
C SER A 152 -9.29 24.01 15.56
N SER A 153 -10.37 24.33 16.28
CA SER A 153 -11.71 24.50 15.67
C SER A 153 -11.76 25.60 14.60
N VAL A 154 -10.83 26.53 14.63
CA VAL A 154 -10.76 27.70 13.72
C VAL A 154 -9.92 27.43 12.47
N SER A 155 -9.21 26.30 12.43
CA SER A 155 -8.55 25.86 11.19
C SER A 155 -9.56 25.53 10.08
N LYS A 156 -10.81 25.22 10.45
CA LYS A 156 -11.93 24.94 9.55
C LYS A 156 -12.81 26.17 9.36
N ILE A 157 -13.18 26.45 8.13
CA ILE A 157 -14.03 27.61 7.77
C ILE A 157 -15.50 27.20 7.85
N VAL A 158 -15.86 26.17 7.06
CA VAL A 158 -17.22 25.61 7.01
C VAL A 158 -17.09 24.08 6.80
N GLY A 159 -17.71 23.32 7.69
CA GLY A 159 -17.71 21.85 7.60
C GLY A 159 -16.30 21.28 7.66
N SER A 160 -15.86 20.64 6.58
CA SER A 160 -14.54 20.02 6.45
C SER A 160 -13.52 20.89 5.72
N VAL A 161 -13.91 22.08 5.25
CA VAL A 161 -13.04 22.97 4.46
C VAL A 161 -12.07 23.73 5.37
N THR A 162 -10.79 23.69 5.05
CA THR A 162 -9.71 24.31 5.83
C THR A 162 -9.06 25.48 5.10
N TRP A 163 -8.30 26.30 5.83
CA TRP A 163 -7.56 27.42 5.25
C TRP A 163 -6.45 26.95 4.29
N ALA A 164 -5.89 25.76 4.49
CA ALA A 164 -4.89 25.19 3.58
C ALA A 164 -5.46 24.93 2.19
N GLU A 165 -6.69 24.41 2.11
CA GLU A 165 -7.39 24.17 0.85
C GLU A 165 -7.71 25.46 0.12
N ILE A 166 -8.17 26.48 0.85
CA ILE A 166 -8.41 27.82 0.27
C ILE A 166 -7.09 28.40 -0.27
N GLY A 167 -5.97 28.22 0.46
CA GLY A 167 -4.65 28.63 -0.02
C GLY A 167 -4.26 27.93 -1.32
N ILE A 168 -4.46 26.61 -1.42
CA ILE A 168 -4.21 25.87 -2.67
C ILE A 168 -5.05 26.42 -3.82
N VAL A 169 -6.34 26.65 -3.60
CA VAL A 169 -7.26 27.19 -4.59
C VAL A 169 -6.84 28.60 -5.03
N TYR A 170 -6.54 29.47 -4.07
CA TYR A 170 -6.12 30.84 -4.32
C TYR A 170 -4.84 30.91 -5.19
N PHE A 171 -3.77 30.27 -4.75
CA PHE A 171 -2.49 30.36 -5.43
C PHE A 171 -2.47 29.61 -6.78
N SER A 172 -3.08 28.42 -6.88
CA SER A 172 -3.14 27.70 -8.15
C SER A 172 -4.10 28.36 -9.15
N GLY A 173 -5.23 28.86 -8.68
CA GLY A 173 -6.18 29.63 -9.49
C GLY A 173 -5.56 30.91 -10.03
N GLY A 174 -4.81 31.63 -9.20
CA GLY A 174 -4.07 32.81 -9.61
C GLY A 174 -3.03 32.53 -10.68
N LEU A 175 -2.28 31.43 -10.55
CA LEU A 175 -1.32 30.98 -11.58
C LEU A 175 -2.01 30.72 -12.92
N ILE A 176 -3.16 30.04 -12.94
CA ILE A 176 -3.92 29.77 -14.17
C ILE A 176 -4.46 31.08 -14.76
N ILE A 177 -5.01 31.96 -13.96
CA ILE A 177 -5.51 33.28 -14.39
C ILE A 177 -4.39 34.10 -15.04
N LEU A 178 -3.21 34.15 -14.41
CA LEU A 178 -2.04 34.85 -14.97
C LEU A 178 -1.55 34.25 -16.29
N SER A 179 -1.78 32.95 -16.53
CA SER A 179 -1.36 32.27 -17.77
C SER A 179 -2.35 32.44 -18.94
N VAL A 180 -3.64 32.50 -18.63
CA VAL A 180 -4.73 32.44 -19.64
C VAL A 180 -5.22 33.84 -20.03
N ILE A 181 -5.23 34.78 -19.07
CA ILE A 181 -5.86 36.08 -19.23
C ILE A 181 -4.83 37.19 -19.55
N ASN A 182 -5.29 38.26 -20.19
CA ASN A 182 -4.47 39.43 -20.44
C ASN A 182 -3.85 39.94 -19.12
N ARG A 183 -2.53 40.20 -19.12
CA ARG A 183 -1.77 40.43 -17.91
C ARG A 183 -2.29 41.57 -17.05
N ILE A 184 -2.73 42.68 -17.64
CA ILE A 184 -3.19 43.87 -16.90
C ILE A 184 -4.51 43.54 -16.19
N GLU A 185 -5.42 42.88 -16.86
CA GLU A 185 -6.71 42.47 -16.30
C GLU A 185 -6.54 41.37 -15.25
N ALA A 186 -5.65 40.38 -15.49
CA ALA A 186 -5.30 39.35 -14.53
C ALA A 186 -4.70 39.93 -13.25
N ILE A 187 -3.75 40.87 -13.36
CA ILE A 187 -3.16 41.55 -12.21
C ILE A 187 -4.20 42.36 -11.45
N SER A 188 -5.14 43.00 -12.17
CA SER A 188 -6.23 43.78 -11.54
C SER A 188 -7.17 42.84 -10.74
N LEU A 189 -7.49 41.68 -11.27
CA LEU A 189 -8.28 40.67 -10.57
C LEU A 189 -7.57 40.13 -9.34
N ILE A 190 -6.28 39.77 -9.47
CA ILE A 190 -5.48 39.27 -8.34
C ILE A 190 -5.33 40.35 -7.27
N LYS A 191 -5.22 41.62 -7.64
CA LYS A 191 -5.23 42.73 -6.71
C LYS A 191 -6.52 42.79 -5.86
N VAL A 192 -7.67 42.62 -6.49
CA VAL A 192 -8.97 42.56 -5.78
C VAL A 192 -8.99 41.36 -4.82
N LEU A 193 -8.58 40.18 -5.29
CA LEU A 193 -8.55 38.96 -4.48
C LEU A 193 -7.55 39.09 -3.31
N SER A 194 -6.40 39.71 -3.53
CA SER A 194 -5.41 39.97 -2.49
C SER A 194 -5.96 40.89 -1.41
N ILE A 195 -6.68 41.97 -1.78
CA ILE A 195 -7.35 42.86 -0.80
C ILE A 195 -8.36 42.05 0.03
N CYS A 196 -9.18 41.18 -0.62
CA CYS A 196 -10.17 40.34 0.07
C CYS A 196 -9.51 39.29 0.99
N SER A 197 -8.27 38.92 0.75
CA SER A 197 -7.55 37.93 1.56
C SER A 197 -6.94 38.45 2.85
N ILE A 198 -6.75 39.80 2.99
CA ILE A 198 -6.05 40.45 4.14
C ILE A 198 -6.68 40.15 5.51
N PRO A 199 -8.00 40.06 5.67
CA PRO A 199 -8.58 39.69 6.96
C PRO A 199 -8.05 38.39 7.54
N TYR A 200 -7.70 37.42 6.68
CA TYR A 200 -7.23 36.11 7.11
C TYR A 200 -5.85 36.17 7.82
N PRO A 201 -4.77 36.69 7.25
CA PRO A 201 -3.49 36.84 7.96
C PRO A 201 -3.61 37.53 9.31
N VAL A 202 -4.36 38.64 9.35
CA VAL A 202 -4.55 39.41 10.59
C VAL A 202 -5.26 38.55 11.64
N PHE A 203 -6.38 37.95 11.27
CA PHE A 203 -7.14 37.07 12.17
C PHE A 203 -6.29 35.88 12.65
N SER A 204 -5.58 35.22 11.76
CA SER A 204 -4.82 34.01 12.08
C SER A 204 -3.65 34.31 13.01
N VAL A 205 -2.91 35.41 12.79
CA VAL A 205 -1.82 35.83 13.68
C VAL A 205 -2.35 36.18 15.08
N LEU A 206 -3.42 36.96 15.17
CA LEU A 206 -4.06 37.29 16.43
C LEU A 206 -4.55 36.07 17.18
N TYR A 207 -5.14 35.12 16.48
CA TYR A 207 -5.64 33.86 17.07
C TYR A 207 -4.52 32.96 17.60
N GLN A 208 -3.43 32.83 16.86
CA GLN A 208 -2.24 32.09 17.30
C GLN A 208 -1.62 32.74 18.54
N TRP A 209 -1.51 34.06 18.55
CA TRP A 209 -0.93 34.83 19.67
C TRP A 209 -1.81 34.78 20.92
N LEU A 210 -3.09 35.15 20.80
CA LEU A 210 -3.98 35.36 21.95
C LEU A 210 -4.60 34.05 22.49
N LYS A 211 -4.96 33.13 21.59
CA LYS A 211 -5.76 31.96 21.96
C LYS A 211 -4.94 30.69 22.09
N ILE A 212 -4.17 30.31 21.07
CA ILE A 212 -3.42 29.05 21.04
C ILE A 212 -2.11 29.19 21.83
N LYS A 213 -1.49 30.39 21.83
CA LYS A 213 -0.17 30.66 22.43
C LYS A 213 0.96 29.79 21.88
N LYS A 214 0.78 29.27 20.69
CA LYS A 214 1.75 28.50 19.88
C LYS A 214 1.72 29.01 18.46
N TRP A 215 2.87 28.96 17.81
CA TRP A 215 3.06 29.46 16.45
C TRP A 215 3.12 28.31 15.44
N CYS A 216 2.42 28.44 14.34
CA CYS A 216 2.52 27.52 13.19
C CYS A 216 3.44 28.17 12.13
N PRO A 217 4.69 27.71 11.98
CA PRO A 217 5.61 28.28 10.99
C PRO A 217 5.07 28.20 9.56
N LEU A 218 4.44 27.08 9.17
CA LEU A 218 3.83 26.94 7.85
C LEU A 218 2.71 27.94 7.60
N CYS A 219 1.85 28.15 8.60
CA CYS A 219 0.77 29.15 8.51
C CYS A 219 1.34 30.56 8.35
N LEU A 220 2.38 30.91 9.14
CA LEU A 220 3.02 32.19 9.06
C LEU A 220 3.71 32.43 7.71
N LEU A 221 4.28 31.41 7.09
CA LEU A 221 4.85 31.50 5.74
C LEU A 221 3.79 31.83 4.70
N VAL A 222 2.64 31.13 4.72
CA VAL A 222 1.51 31.43 3.82
C VAL A 222 1.03 32.87 4.02
N GLN A 223 0.88 33.31 5.28
CA GLN A 223 0.43 34.67 5.64
C GLN A 223 1.43 35.73 5.20
N SER A 224 2.72 35.45 5.34
CA SER A 224 3.79 36.35 4.89
C SER A 224 3.77 36.56 3.38
N VAL A 225 3.52 35.46 2.62
CA VAL A 225 3.37 35.54 1.15
C VAL A 225 2.16 36.37 0.76
N LEU A 226 0.99 36.19 1.39
CA LEU A 226 -0.22 36.97 1.12
C LEU A 226 -0.02 38.45 1.45
N MET A 227 0.64 38.74 2.57
CA MET A 227 0.90 40.11 2.97
C MET A 227 1.90 40.81 2.01
N PHE A 228 2.95 40.10 1.62
CA PHE A 228 3.92 40.60 0.65
C PHE A 228 3.29 40.87 -0.71
N GLU A 229 2.45 39.92 -1.20
CA GLU A 229 1.69 40.07 -2.43
C GLU A 229 0.77 41.28 -2.39
N PHE A 230 0.04 41.47 -1.31
CA PHE A 230 -0.83 42.62 -1.11
C PHE A 230 -0.05 43.97 -1.19
N LEU A 231 1.03 44.08 -0.41
CA LEU A 231 1.86 45.32 -0.41
C LEU A 231 2.44 45.60 -1.79
N PHE A 232 2.87 44.58 -2.48
CA PHE A 232 3.43 44.68 -3.82
C PHE A 232 2.39 45.12 -4.86
N LEU A 233 1.16 44.58 -4.79
CA LEU A 233 0.09 44.93 -5.70
C LEU A 233 -0.52 46.30 -5.46
N LEU A 234 -0.35 46.90 -4.28
CA LEU A 234 -0.82 48.27 -4.02
C LEU A 234 -0.27 49.28 -5.01
N SER A 235 1.00 49.14 -5.42
CA SER A 235 1.68 50.03 -6.35
C SER A 235 1.32 49.80 -7.83
N THR A 236 0.51 48.78 -8.14
CA THR A 236 0.15 48.45 -9.53
C THR A 236 -1.06 49.27 -10.00
N PRO A 237 -1.11 49.65 -11.30
CA PRO A 237 -2.31 50.28 -11.85
C PRO A 237 -3.50 49.34 -11.83
N PHE A 238 -4.71 49.87 -11.72
CA PHE A 238 -5.96 49.13 -11.76
C PHE A 238 -6.68 49.41 -13.06
N ALA A 239 -6.84 48.37 -13.89
CA ALA A 239 -7.49 48.49 -15.20
C ALA A 239 -9.01 48.13 -15.21
N GLY A 240 -9.55 47.86 -14.01
CA GLY A 240 -10.94 47.35 -13.90
C GLY A 240 -11.02 45.82 -14.08
N VAL A 241 -12.15 45.28 -13.73
CA VAL A 241 -12.46 43.84 -13.89
C VAL A 241 -13.81 43.71 -14.61
N ASN A 242 -13.78 43.09 -15.79
CA ASN A 242 -14.98 42.85 -16.57
C ASN A 242 -15.79 41.66 -15.99
N ILE A 243 -17.10 41.68 -16.15
CA ILE A 243 -17.99 40.62 -15.65
C ILE A 243 -17.65 39.24 -16.25
N SER A 244 -17.29 39.20 -17.54
CA SER A 244 -16.84 37.98 -18.20
C SER A 244 -15.58 37.37 -17.57
N LEU A 245 -14.65 38.23 -17.17
CA LEU A 245 -13.45 37.82 -16.46
C LEU A 245 -13.76 37.25 -15.07
N PHE A 246 -14.68 37.88 -14.35
CA PHE A 246 -15.14 37.40 -13.06
C PHE A 246 -15.80 36.01 -13.15
N VAL A 247 -16.66 35.81 -14.16
CA VAL A 247 -17.27 34.50 -14.41
C VAL A 247 -16.23 33.44 -14.75
N LEU A 248 -15.28 33.74 -15.63
CA LEU A 248 -14.20 32.80 -15.98
C LEU A 248 -13.35 32.45 -14.77
N ALA A 249 -12.97 33.45 -13.96
CA ALA A 249 -12.22 33.22 -12.73
C ALA A 249 -13.02 32.36 -11.74
N SER A 250 -14.29 32.61 -11.56
CA SER A 250 -15.16 31.81 -10.69
C SER A 250 -15.24 30.35 -11.13
N LEU A 251 -15.29 30.07 -12.44
CA LEU A 251 -15.25 28.71 -12.97
C LEU A 251 -13.89 28.04 -12.70
N ILE A 252 -12.77 28.76 -12.88
CA ILE A 252 -11.43 28.25 -12.59
C ILE A 252 -11.31 27.89 -11.09
N PHE A 253 -11.65 28.81 -10.21
CA PHE A 253 -11.58 28.58 -8.77
C PHE A 253 -12.50 27.45 -8.30
N SER A 254 -13.73 27.38 -8.81
CA SER A 254 -14.67 26.30 -8.49
C SER A 254 -14.15 24.94 -8.93
N THR A 255 -13.58 24.84 -10.13
CA THR A 255 -13.01 23.59 -10.64
C THR A 255 -11.84 23.12 -9.77
N ILE A 256 -10.94 24.02 -9.42
CA ILE A 256 -9.80 23.69 -8.55
C ILE A 256 -10.29 23.28 -7.16
N PHE A 257 -11.27 24.00 -6.61
CA PHE A 257 -11.86 23.68 -5.32
C PHE A 257 -12.45 22.26 -5.31
N ILE A 258 -13.26 21.90 -6.32
CA ILE A 258 -13.83 20.56 -6.45
C ILE A 258 -12.73 19.50 -6.55
N MET A 259 -11.69 19.75 -7.35
CA MET A 259 -10.56 18.83 -7.48
C MET A 259 -9.78 18.67 -6.15
N THR A 260 -9.60 19.74 -5.40
CA THR A 260 -8.95 19.71 -4.09
C THR A 260 -9.76 18.90 -3.08
N MET A 261 -11.10 19.12 -3.05
CA MET A 261 -12.02 18.36 -2.20
C MET A 261 -12.05 16.88 -2.56
N LEU A 262 -12.08 16.55 -3.85
CA LEU A 262 -12.05 15.16 -4.32
C LEU A 262 -10.75 14.48 -3.92
N ASN A 263 -9.61 15.14 -4.09
CA ASN A 263 -8.32 14.61 -3.64
C ASN A 263 -8.29 14.34 -2.13
N LYS A 264 -8.78 15.27 -1.32
CA LYS A 264 -8.89 15.08 0.13
C LYS A 264 -9.73 13.85 0.47
N TYR A 265 -10.90 13.74 -0.13
CA TYR A 265 -11.80 12.60 0.06
C TYR A 265 -11.13 11.27 -0.29
N LEU A 266 -10.42 11.19 -1.43
CA LEU A 266 -9.70 9.99 -1.85
C LEU A 266 -8.56 9.62 -0.89
N ILE A 267 -7.81 10.61 -0.38
CA ILE A 267 -6.72 10.39 0.57
C ILE A 267 -7.27 9.87 1.90
N ILE A 268 -8.32 10.48 2.45
CA ILE A 268 -8.93 10.07 3.71
C ILE A 268 -9.49 8.66 3.60
N ASN A 269 -10.27 8.36 2.56
CA ASN A 269 -10.84 7.03 2.35
C ASN A 269 -9.77 5.94 2.16
N LYS A 270 -8.63 6.28 1.52
CA LYS A 270 -7.51 5.35 1.41
C LYS A 270 -6.90 5.07 2.79
N SER A 271 -6.67 6.09 3.59
CA SER A 271 -6.12 5.96 4.93
C SER A 271 -7.02 5.11 5.85
N GLU A 272 -8.33 5.37 5.82
CA GLU A 272 -9.29 4.58 6.61
C GLU A 272 -9.32 3.11 6.17
N ARG A 273 -9.33 2.82 4.87
CA ARG A 273 -9.26 1.45 4.36
C ARG A 273 -8.00 0.72 4.80
N ASP A 274 -6.86 1.40 4.78
CA ASP A 274 -5.59 0.82 5.21
C ASP A 274 -5.60 0.53 6.73
N ASP A 275 -6.19 1.40 7.54
CA ASP A 275 -6.36 1.19 8.98
C ASP A 275 -7.29 0.00 9.28
N TYR A 276 -8.46 -0.09 8.62
CA TYR A 276 -9.35 -1.24 8.73
C TYR A 276 -8.68 -2.54 8.28
N ARG A 277 -7.91 -2.49 7.21
CA ARG A 277 -7.14 -3.65 6.72
C ARG A 277 -6.12 -4.11 7.76
N ILE A 278 -5.38 -3.19 8.38
CA ILE A 278 -4.41 -3.52 9.43
C ILE A 278 -5.11 -4.12 10.65
N LYS A 279 -6.23 -3.54 11.10
CA LYS A 279 -7.04 -4.07 12.21
C LYS A 279 -7.56 -5.46 11.90
N PHE A 280 -8.08 -5.68 10.70
CA PHE A 280 -8.55 -6.99 10.24
C PHE A 280 -7.43 -8.02 10.19
N LEU A 281 -6.24 -7.66 9.67
CA LEU A 281 -5.08 -8.56 9.65
C LEU A 281 -4.58 -8.89 11.06
N LYS A 282 -4.64 -7.95 12.01
CA LYS A 282 -4.32 -8.22 13.41
C LYS A 282 -5.31 -9.21 14.01
N LEU A 283 -6.62 -9.01 13.79
CA LEU A 283 -7.65 -9.92 14.26
C LEU A 283 -7.49 -11.34 13.67
N LYS A 284 -7.18 -11.45 12.37
CA LYS A 284 -6.92 -12.76 11.74
C LYS A 284 -5.71 -13.50 12.31
N ARG A 285 -4.74 -12.78 12.85
CA ARG A 285 -3.54 -13.37 13.47
C ARG A 285 -3.75 -13.75 14.94
N GLU A 286 -4.94 -13.50 15.49
CA GLU A 286 -5.27 -13.90 16.84
C GLU A 286 -5.39 -15.44 16.90
N PRO A 287 -4.55 -16.13 17.71
CA PRO A 287 -4.51 -17.59 17.77
C PRO A 287 -5.85 -18.22 18.15
N GLU A 288 -6.53 -17.64 19.13
CA GLU A 288 -7.81 -18.15 19.62
C GLU A 288 -8.90 -18.07 18.54
N LEU A 289 -8.95 -16.95 17.81
CA LEU A 289 -9.91 -16.78 16.72
C LEU A 289 -9.68 -17.81 15.60
N PHE A 290 -8.43 -18.01 15.20
CA PHE A 290 -8.09 -19.00 14.20
C PHE A 290 -8.55 -20.41 14.59
N LEU A 291 -8.24 -20.83 15.82
CA LEU A 291 -8.64 -22.15 16.32
C LEU A 291 -10.16 -22.30 16.42
N GLN A 292 -10.86 -21.27 16.88
CA GLN A 292 -12.33 -21.28 16.96
C GLN A 292 -12.95 -21.42 15.57
N GLU A 293 -12.50 -20.65 14.61
CA GLU A 293 -13.02 -20.72 13.23
C GLU A 293 -12.67 -22.05 12.55
N LEU A 294 -11.46 -22.59 12.78
CA LEU A 294 -11.06 -23.88 12.25
C LEU A 294 -11.91 -25.01 12.85
N LYS A 295 -12.13 -25.01 14.18
CA LYS A 295 -12.97 -26.01 14.88
C LYS A 295 -14.46 -25.94 14.50
N LYS A 296 -14.97 -24.76 14.15
CA LYS A 296 -16.35 -24.59 13.65
C LYS A 296 -16.51 -25.08 12.22
N SER A 297 -15.42 -25.15 11.46
CA SER A 297 -15.49 -25.62 10.08
C SER A 297 -15.83 -27.11 9.99
N THR A 298 -16.31 -27.54 8.84
CA THR A 298 -16.65 -28.94 8.62
C THR A 298 -15.40 -29.82 8.73
N ARG A 299 -15.48 -30.86 9.56
CA ARG A 299 -14.44 -31.87 9.67
C ARG A 299 -14.69 -32.99 8.66
N ILE A 300 -13.67 -33.34 7.90
CA ILE A 300 -13.68 -34.40 6.90
C ILE A 300 -12.51 -35.32 7.20
N VAL A 301 -12.80 -36.44 7.84
CA VAL A 301 -11.77 -37.46 8.16
C VAL A 301 -11.51 -38.31 6.94
N LEU A 302 -10.28 -38.23 6.44
CA LEU A 302 -9.82 -39.00 5.31
C LEU A 302 -8.95 -40.19 5.76
N PRO A 303 -8.96 -41.31 5.05
CA PRO A 303 -8.04 -42.42 5.32
C PRO A 303 -6.59 -41.92 5.17
N LYS A 304 -5.73 -42.37 6.10
CA LYS A 304 -4.28 -42.09 6.08
C LYS A 304 -3.59 -43.03 5.10
N THR A 305 -3.87 -42.86 3.83
CA THR A 305 -3.21 -43.60 2.74
C THR A 305 -2.04 -42.80 2.19
N ASP A 306 -0.96 -43.46 1.83
CA ASP A 306 0.14 -42.81 1.12
C ASP A 306 -0.31 -42.47 -0.30
N LEU A 307 -0.54 -41.18 -0.52
CA LEU A 307 -0.92 -40.67 -1.82
C LEU A 307 0.31 -40.37 -2.67
N LEU A 308 0.24 -40.72 -3.94
CA LEU A 308 1.31 -40.49 -4.91
C LEU A 308 1.67 -38.99 -4.97
N LEU A 309 0.67 -38.11 -5.00
CA LEU A 309 0.85 -36.65 -5.10
C LEU A 309 1.00 -36.02 -3.72
N THR A 310 2.07 -36.39 -3.01
CA THR A 310 2.42 -35.81 -1.71
C THR A 310 3.73 -35.04 -1.80
N TYR A 311 3.72 -33.78 -1.36
CA TYR A 311 4.80 -32.81 -1.45
C TYR A 311 5.12 -32.17 -0.10
N GLY A 312 6.21 -31.39 -0.04
CA GLY A 312 6.62 -30.65 1.16
C GLY A 312 7.33 -31.52 2.18
N ASP A 313 7.18 -31.22 3.46
CA ASP A 313 7.78 -31.98 4.55
C ASP A 313 6.93 -33.20 4.90
N LEU A 314 7.35 -34.37 4.45
CA LEU A 314 6.64 -35.63 4.68
C LEU A 314 6.57 -36.06 6.16
N ARG A 315 7.42 -35.47 7.03
CA ARG A 315 7.45 -35.74 8.47
C ARG A 315 6.61 -34.74 9.27
N SER A 316 6.00 -33.78 8.60
CA SER A 316 5.20 -32.76 9.28
C SER A 316 3.93 -33.34 9.91
N ASP A 317 3.64 -32.89 11.13
CA ASP A 317 2.37 -33.17 11.83
C ASP A 317 1.21 -32.36 11.25
N ILE A 318 1.49 -31.35 10.42
CA ILE A 318 0.48 -30.53 9.77
C ILE A 318 0.34 -30.95 8.32
N GLU A 319 -0.86 -31.44 8.01
CA GLU A 319 -1.21 -31.89 6.69
C GLU A 319 -2.19 -30.95 6.00
N ILE A 320 -1.87 -30.52 4.79
CA ILE A 320 -2.76 -29.75 3.92
C ILE A 320 -3.22 -30.65 2.79
N THR A 321 -4.52 -30.96 2.73
CA THR A 321 -5.09 -31.74 1.63
C THR A 321 -5.90 -30.83 0.72
N ALA A 322 -5.55 -30.79 -0.56
CA ALA A 322 -6.18 -29.95 -1.56
C ALA A 322 -6.93 -30.76 -2.60
N PHE A 323 -8.24 -30.64 -2.64
CA PHE A 323 -9.10 -31.16 -3.68
C PHE A 323 -9.22 -30.13 -4.80
N LEU A 324 -8.60 -30.41 -5.94
CA LEU A 324 -8.55 -29.51 -7.08
C LEU A 324 -9.11 -30.19 -8.32
N SER A 325 -9.63 -29.41 -9.27
CA SER A 325 -10.04 -29.92 -10.57
C SER A 325 -9.18 -29.33 -11.69
N PRO A 326 -8.77 -30.11 -12.68
CA PRO A 326 -7.92 -29.66 -13.78
C PRO A 326 -8.49 -28.50 -14.61
N TYR A 327 -9.82 -28.39 -14.72
CA TYR A 327 -10.48 -27.37 -15.54
C TYR A 327 -11.07 -26.19 -14.73
N CYS A 328 -10.89 -26.18 -13.43
CA CYS A 328 -11.45 -25.16 -12.54
C CYS A 328 -10.51 -23.95 -12.45
N SER A 329 -10.97 -22.76 -12.82
CA SER A 329 -10.19 -21.52 -12.75
C SER A 329 -9.86 -21.11 -11.30
N ALA A 330 -10.80 -21.31 -10.37
CA ALA A 330 -10.55 -21.06 -8.95
C ALA A 330 -9.49 -22.03 -8.38
N CYS A 331 -9.44 -23.26 -8.89
CA CYS A 331 -8.42 -24.24 -8.52
C CYS A 331 -7.02 -23.83 -9.00
N SER A 332 -6.93 -23.14 -10.15
CA SER A 332 -5.67 -22.58 -10.65
C SER A 332 -5.05 -21.62 -9.61
N SER A 333 -5.83 -20.66 -9.10
CA SER A 333 -5.35 -19.73 -8.08
C SER A 333 -4.85 -20.45 -6.82
N LYS A 334 -5.61 -21.44 -6.34
CA LYS A 334 -5.22 -22.23 -5.16
C LYS A 334 -4.01 -23.12 -5.41
N PHE A 335 -3.87 -23.67 -6.60
CA PHE A 335 -2.67 -24.40 -6.97
C PHE A 335 -1.41 -23.54 -6.91
N PHE A 336 -1.48 -22.29 -7.40
CA PHE A 336 -0.33 -21.39 -7.32
C PHE A 336 0.05 -21.04 -5.87
N GLU A 337 -0.94 -20.81 -4.99
CA GLU A 337 -0.67 -20.61 -3.55
C GLU A 337 0.03 -21.84 -2.95
N ILE A 338 -0.42 -23.06 -3.28
CA ILE A 338 0.19 -24.32 -2.83
C ILE A 338 1.60 -24.50 -3.38
N ASN A 339 1.77 -24.28 -4.68
CA ASN A 339 3.08 -24.41 -5.35
C ASN A 339 4.11 -23.44 -4.74
N ASP A 340 3.70 -22.23 -4.42
CA ASP A 340 4.53 -21.26 -3.70
C ASP A 340 4.93 -21.74 -2.30
N LEU A 341 4.01 -22.36 -1.56
CA LEU A 341 4.34 -22.96 -0.26
C LEU A 341 5.37 -24.09 -0.40
N ILE A 342 5.19 -24.98 -1.38
CA ILE A 342 6.13 -26.07 -1.62
C ILE A 342 7.52 -25.53 -1.98
N ARG A 343 7.60 -24.56 -2.88
CA ARG A 343 8.86 -23.96 -3.34
C ARG A 343 9.61 -23.20 -2.25
N LYS A 344 8.89 -22.57 -1.33
CA LYS A 344 9.48 -21.87 -0.18
C LYS A 344 10.00 -22.80 0.94
N GLY A 345 9.84 -24.10 0.78
CA GLY A 345 10.26 -25.08 1.78
C GLY A 345 9.32 -25.07 2.99
N SER A 346 8.05 -25.36 2.74
CA SER A 346 7.03 -25.36 3.80
C SER A 346 7.24 -26.45 4.83
N GLN A 347 6.88 -26.15 6.09
CA GLN A 347 6.83 -27.11 7.21
C GLN A 347 5.57 -27.99 7.15
N PHE A 348 4.88 -28.03 6.01
CA PHE A 348 3.60 -28.73 5.83
C PHE A 348 3.78 -29.95 4.93
N LYS A 349 3.08 -31.03 5.27
CA LYS A 349 2.83 -32.15 4.35
C LYS A 349 1.66 -31.80 3.46
N ILE A 350 1.84 -31.78 2.14
CA ILE A 350 0.83 -31.29 1.19
C ILE A 350 0.39 -32.42 0.28
N ARG A 351 -0.89 -32.76 0.29
CA ARG A 351 -1.49 -33.75 -0.56
C ARG A 351 -2.37 -33.09 -1.62
N LEU A 352 -2.13 -33.39 -2.89
CA LEU A 352 -2.97 -32.93 -3.99
C LEU A 352 -3.85 -34.08 -4.48
N ILE A 353 -5.15 -33.84 -4.51
CA ILE A 353 -6.15 -34.82 -4.97
C ILE A 353 -6.83 -34.27 -6.21
N LEU A 354 -6.59 -34.93 -7.35
CA LEU A 354 -7.09 -34.52 -8.66
C LEU A 354 -8.05 -35.62 -9.19
N PRO A 355 -9.30 -35.28 -9.55
CA PRO A 355 -10.20 -36.28 -10.14
C PRO A 355 -9.82 -36.54 -11.59
N ASN A 356 -10.00 -37.77 -12.05
CA ASN A 356 -10.01 -38.08 -13.48
C ASN A 356 -11.37 -37.69 -14.08
N MET A 357 -11.36 -36.70 -14.99
CA MET A 357 -12.57 -36.21 -15.64
C MET A 357 -13.10 -37.16 -16.75
N LYS A 358 -12.47 -38.33 -16.93
CA LYS A 358 -12.78 -39.32 -17.94
C LYS A 358 -12.65 -38.84 -19.40
N ASP A 359 -12.00 -37.72 -19.61
CA ASP A 359 -11.58 -37.24 -20.93
C ASP A 359 -10.11 -37.63 -21.19
N GLU A 360 -9.77 -37.76 -22.47
CA GLU A 360 -8.46 -38.22 -22.90
C GLU A 360 -7.34 -37.28 -22.44
N VAL A 361 -7.61 -35.98 -22.45
CA VAL A 361 -6.61 -34.94 -22.14
C VAL A 361 -6.24 -34.94 -20.64
N THR A 362 -7.22 -35.03 -19.74
CA THR A 362 -6.96 -35.18 -18.30
C THR A 362 -6.35 -36.53 -17.94
N SER A 363 -6.75 -37.61 -18.63
CA SER A 363 -6.14 -38.91 -18.43
C SER A 363 -4.65 -38.89 -18.80
N ARG A 364 -4.28 -38.26 -19.93
CA ARG A 364 -2.86 -38.04 -20.31
C ARG A 364 -2.12 -37.22 -19.29
N LEU A 365 -2.73 -36.14 -18.78
CA LEU A 365 -2.13 -35.29 -17.72
C LEU A 365 -1.81 -36.14 -16.49
N LEU A 366 -2.77 -36.89 -15.98
CA LEU A 366 -2.60 -37.69 -14.77
C LEU A 366 -1.60 -38.85 -14.97
N LYS A 367 -1.56 -39.48 -16.15
CA LYS A 367 -0.54 -40.49 -16.50
C LYS A 367 0.86 -39.87 -16.45
N GLN A 368 1.06 -38.71 -17.08
CA GLN A 368 2.36 -38.04 -17.08
C GLN A 368 2.81 -37.61 -15.68
N ILE A 369 1.88 -37.09 -14.86
CA ILE A 369 2.15 -36.75 -13.46
C ILE A 369 2.56 -37.99 -12.67
N CYS A 370 1.80 -39.08 -12.82
CA CYS A 370 2.10 -40.36 -12.20
C CYS A 370 3.51 -40.85 -12.54
N PHE A 371 3.87 -40.85 -13.82
CA PHE A 371 5.21 -41.23 -14.30
C PHE A 371 6.33 -40.38 -13.64
N TYR A 372 6.19 -39.05 -13.60
CA TYR A 372 7.18 -38.20 -12.97
C TYR A 372 7.35 -38.48 -11.47
N VAL A 373 6.28 -38.84 -10.78
CA VAL A 373 6.36 -39.14 -9.35
C VAL A 373 6.98 -40.52 -9.11
N GLU A 374 6.65 -41.54 -9.90
CA GLU A 374 7.24 -42.91 -9.81
C GLU A 374 8.73 -42.90 -10.14
N THR A 375 9.16 -42.06 -11.10
CA THR A 375 10.57 -41.91 -11.47
C THR A 375 11.37 -41.02 -10.51
N GLY A 376 10.75 -40.53 -9.41
CA GLY A 376 11.40 -39.66 -8.43
C GLY A 376 11.50 -38.20 -8.84
N SER A 377 10.96 -37.82 -10.01
CA SER A 377 11.02 -36.47 -10.56
C SER A 377 9.82 -35.61 -10.12
N LYS A 378 9.50 -35.61 -8.81
CA LYS A 378 8.35 -34.87 -8.25
C LYS A 378 8.31 -33.39 -8.64
N GLY A 379 9.45 -32.75 -8.88
CA GLY A 379 9.53 -31.36 -9.33
C GLY A 379 8.90 -31.16 -10.70
N GLU A 380 9.11 -32.08 -11.63
CA GLU A 380 8.57 -32.03 -12.99
C GLU A 380 7.04 -32.13 -12.99
N SER A 381 6.47 -32.92 -12.08
CA SER A 381 5.01 -33.00 -11.94
C SER A 381 4.38 -31.66 -11.53
N LEU A 382 5.05 -30.88 -10.67
CA LEU A 382 4.60 -29.53 -10.30
C LEU A 382 4.75 -28.55 -11.46
N ILE A 383 5.84 -28.63 -12.22
CA ILE A 383 6.06 -27.80 -13.42
C ILE A 383 4.99 -28.08 -14.47
N LEU A 384 4.64 -29.35 -14.67
CA LEU A 384 3.56 -29.75 -15.59
C LEU A 384 2.21 -29.21 -15.14
N LEU A 385 1.87 -29.33 -13.85
CA LEU A 385 0.65 -28.76 -13.29
C LEU A 385 0.62 -27.22 -13.39
N GLU A 386 1.76 -26.57 -13.18
CA GLU A 386 1.87 -25.12 -13.36
C GLU A 386 1.60 -24.72 -14.81
N LYS A 387 2.21 -25.41 -15.78
CA LYS A 387 1.96 -25.20 -17.19
C LYS A 387 0.49 -25.45 -17.54
N TRP A 388 -0.10 -26.53 -16.99
CA TRP A 388 -1.51 -26.84 -17.18
C TRP A 388 -2.44 -25.72 -16.70
N TYR A 389 -2.24 -25.21 -15.50
CA TYR A 389 -3.10 -24.18 -14.93
C TYR A 389 -2.86 -22.78 -15.52
N ARG A 390 -1.69 -22.52 -16.13
CA ARG A 390 -1.41 -21.29 -16.89
C ARG A 390 -2.00 -21.30 -18.29
N THR A 391 -2.21 -22.47 -18.88
CA THR A 391 -2.69 -22.59 -20.27
C THR A 391 -4.20 -22.44 -20.33
N ASP A 392 -4.66 -21.67 -21.31
CA ASP A 392 -6.09 -21.50 -21.58
C ASP A 392 -6.80 -22.84 -21.79
N LYS A 393 -8.05 -22.92 -21.35
CA LYS A 393 -8.85 -24.15 -21.37
C LYS A 393 -8.88 -24.81 -22.76
N ASN A 394 -9.02 -24.02 -23.80
CA ASN A 394 -9.12 -24.48 -25.19
C ASN A 394 -7.79 -24.98 -25.79
N LEU A 395 -6.66 -24.56 -25.17
CA LEU A 395 -5.33 -24.90 -25.63
C LEU A 395 -4.64 -25.99 -24.80
N LYS A 396 -5.32 -26.55 -23.80
CA LYS A 396 -4.71 -27.55 -22.90
C LYS A 396 -4.21 -28.79 -23.62
N HIS A 397 -4.86 -29.21 -24.71
CA HIS A 397 -4.40 -30.33 -25.53
C HIS A 397 -3.02 -30.09 -26.15
N THR A 398 -2.62 -28.83 -26.41
CA THR A 398 -1.32 -28.50 -27.01
C THR A 398 -0.15 -28.72 -26.07
N ILE A 399 -0.40 -28.83 -24.76
CA ILE A 399 0.66 -29.07 -23.77
C ILE A 399 1.40 -30.36 -24.07
N PHE A 400 0.70 -31.36 -24.62
CA PHE A 400 1.26 -32.68 -24.91
C PHE A 400 1.96 -32.79 -26.26
N ASN A 401 1.88 -31.76 -27.14
CA ASN A 401 2.58 -31.75 -28.43
C ASN A 401 4.11 -31.76 -28.28
N TYR A 402 4.62 -31.36 -27.11
CA TYR A 402 6.03 -31.26 -26.79
C TYR A 402 6.52 -32.21 -25.71
N LEU A 403 5.62 -33.11 -25.23
CA LEU A 403 5.96 -34.12 -24.25
C LEU A 403 6.10 -35.46 -24.97
N GLU A 404 7.24 -36.11 -24.78
CA GLU A 404 7.39 -37.50 -25.22
C GLU A 404 6.32 -38.37 -24.55
N MET A 405 5.62 -39.16 -25.32
CA MET A 405 4.60 -40.10 -24.81
C MET A 405 5.32 -41.09 -23.91
N THR A 406 5.04 -41.02 -22.63
CA THR A 406 5.60 -41.95 -21.66
C THR A 406 4.86 -43.27 -21.69
N GLU A 407 5.62 -44.37 -21.50
CA GLU A 407 5.09 -45.70 -21.26
C GLU A 407 4.12 -45.70 -20.06
N ASP A 408 3.28 -46.73 -19.95
CA ASP A 408 2.25 -46.81 -18.92
C ASP A 408 2.84 -46.71 -17.49
N CYS A 409 2.35 -45.73 -16.72
CA CYS A 409 2.62 -45.64 -15.28
C CYS A 409 1.86 -46.77 -14.56
N HIS A 410 2.56 -47.63 -13.83
CA HIS A 410 1.96 -48.79 -13.15
C HIS A 410 0.96 -48.36 -12.06
N GLY A 411 1.20 -47.28 -11.33
CA GLY A 411 0.31 -46.76 -10.28
C GLY A 411 -0.85 -45.92 -10.77
N PHE A 412 -1.02 -45.71 -12.08
CA PHE A 412 -2.06 -44.78 -12.59
C PHE A 412 -3.48 -45.16 -12.17
N ASN A 413 -3.86 -46.44 -12.39
CA ASN A 413 -5.22 -46.91 -12.06
C ASN A 413 -5.48 -46.85 -10.55
N GLU A 414 -4.48 -47.17 -9.75
CA GLU A 414 -4.55 -47.08 -8.29
C GLU A 414 -4.71 -45.64 -7.84
N MET A 415 -3.89 -44.70 -8.34
CA MET A 415 -4.00 -43.29 -8.06
C MET A 415 -5.36 -42.71 -8.40
N VAL A 416 -5.89 -43.03 -9.58
CA VAL A 416 -7.22 -42.57 -10.02
C VAL A 416 -8.32 -43.14 -9.12
N SER A 417 -8.25 -44.42 -8.78
CA SER A 417 -9.22 -45.06 -7.89
C SER A 417 -9.18 -44.47 -6.49
N GLN A 418 -7.98 -44.28 -5.91
CA GLN A 418 -7.80 -43.66 -4.61
C GLN A 418 -8.35 -42.23 -4.61
N ASN A 419 -8.01 -41.42 -5.60
CA ASN A 419 -8.49 -40.02 -5.69
C ASN A 419 -10.02 -39.98 -5.78
N GLN A 420 -10.65 -40.84 -6.58
CA GLN A 420 -12.11 -40.91 -6.69
C GLN A 420 -12.76 -41.31 -5.37
N GLU A 421 -12.18 -42.29 -4.68
CA GLU A 421 -12.69 -42.75 -3.38
C GLU A 421 -12.56 -41.64 -2.31
N LEU A 422 -11.47 -40.88 -2.29
CA LEU A 422 -11.31 -39.74 -1.38
C LEU A 422 -12.31 -38.61 -1.64
N PHE A 423 -12.63 -38.34 -2.90
CA PHE A 423 -13.71 -37.39 -3.24
C PHE A 423 -15.07 -37.92 -2.73
N ARG A 424 -15.31 -39.23 -2.81
CA ARG A 424 -16.55 -39.88 -2.36
C ARG A 424 -16.65 -39.89 -0.82
N ILE A 425 -15.60 -40.32 -0.11
CA ILE A 425 -15.56 -40.38 1.36
C ILE A 425 -15.70 -38.96 1.93
N GLY A 426 -14.97 -38.00 1.36
CA GLY A 426 -15.03 -36.61 1.77
C GLY A 426 -16.32 -35.88 1.40
N ASN A 427 -17.21 -36.53 0.61
CA ASN A 427 -18.41 -35.89 0.05
C ASN A 427 -18.11 -34.51 -0.58
N ILE A 428 -17.02 -34.44 -1.34
CA ILE A 428 -16.53 -33.16 -1.92
C ILE A 428 -17.39 -32.79 -3.12
N GLN A 429 -18.29 -31.85 -2.92
CA GLN A 429 -19.20 -31.34 -3.96
C GLN A 429 -18.66 -30.10 -4.68
N ARG A 430 -17.73 -29.40 -4.08
CA ARG A 430 -17.17 -28.14 -4.63
C ARG A 430 -15.65 -28.17 -4.60
N VAL A 431 -15.04 -27.59 -5.61
CA VAL A 431 -13.58 -27.40 -5.69
C VAL A 431 -13.27 -25.95 -6.04
N PRO A 432 -12.21 -25.39 -5.51
CA PRO A 432 -11.20 -25.98 -4.61
C PRO A 432 -11.73 -26.18 -3.18
N THR A 433 -11.46 -27.32 -2.57
CA THR A 433 -11.64 -27.56 -1.14
C THR A 433 -10.29 -27.84 -0.51
N ILE A 434 -9.94 -27.11 0.52
CA ILE A 434 -8.66 -27.23 1.22
C ILE A 434 -8.94 -27.67 2.65
N LEU A 435 -8.30 -28.75 3.08
CA LEU A 435 -8.32 -29.22 4.45
C LEU A 435 -6.99 -28.92 5.13
N VAL A 436 -7.05 -28.55 6.39
CA VAL A 436 -5.91 -28.48 7.29
C VAL A 436 -6.17 -29.45 8.42
N ASN A 437 -5.43 -30.56 8.47
CA ASN A 437 -5.63 -31.66 9.41
C ASN A 437 -7.12 -32.03 9.57
N ASP A 438 -7.75 -32.49 8.51
CA ASP A 438 -9.17 -32.87 8.44
C ASP A 438 -10.21 -31.74 8.52
N PHE A 439 -9.85 -30.50 8.85
CA PHE A 439 -10.77 -29.37 8.90
C PHE A 439 -10.75 -28.55 7.62
N ILE A 440 -11.90 -28.19 7.09
CA ILE A 440 -11.98 -27.26 5.95
C ILE A 440 -11.38 -25.92 6.36
N LEU A 441 -10.42 -25.42 5.60
CA LEU A 441 -9.83 -24.10 5.81
C LEU A 441 -10.91 -23.02 5.71
N PRO A 442 -11.18 -22.22 6.77
CA PRO A 442 -12.19 -21.18 6.72
C PRO A 442 -11.88 -20.14 5.66
N GLN A 443 -12.90 -19.67 4.94
CA GLN A 443 -12.75 -18.78 3.76
C GLN A 443 -11.99 -17.47 4.05
N MET A 444 -12.01 -17.01 5.29
CA MET A 444 -11.28 -15.81 5.69
C MET A 444 -9.76 -15.99 5.72
N TYR A 445 -9.24 -17.22 5.70
CA TYR A 445 -7.81 -17.52 5.74
C TYR A 445 -7.29 -17.97 4.38
N THR A 446 -6.07 -17.53 4.05
CA THR A 446 -5.31 -18.00 2.89
C THR A 446 -4.26 -19.02 3.33
N LEU A 447 -3.78 -19.81 2.38
CA LEU A 447 -2.74 -20.80 2.67
C LEU A 447 -1.44 -20.16 3.17
N ASP A 448 -1.08 -18.99 2.64
CA ASP A 448 0.10 -18.24 3.09
C ASP A 448 0.02 -17.78 4.55
N GLU A 449 -1.19 -17.63 5.09
CA GLU A 449 -1.39 -17.22 6.47
C GLU A 449 -1.22 -18.36 7.47
N LEU A 450 -1.30 -19.62 7.03
CA LEU A 450 -1.11 -20.80 7.90
C LEU A 450 0.25 -20.82 8.58
N LYS A 451 1.27 -20.23 7.96
CA LYS A 451 2.60 -20.09 8.58
C LYS A 451 2.60 -19.31 9.90
N TYR A 452 1.58 -18.46 10.13
CA TYR A 452 1.44 -17.71 11.37
C TYR A 452 0.70 -18.49 12.46
N HIS A 453 0.09 -19.63 12.12
CA HIS A 453 -0.73 -20.47 13.00
C HIS A 453 -0.21 -21.90 13.15
N VAL A 454 1.05 -22.12 12.85
CA VAL A 454 1.68 -23.46 12.90
C VAL A 454 1.61 -24.09 14.29
N ASN A 455 1.86 -23.28 15.33
CA ASN A 455 1.86 -23.78 16.70
C ASN A 455 0.44 -24.18 17.15
N GLU A 456 -0.53 -23.36 16.82
CA GLU A 456 -1.95 -23.58 17.12
C GLU A 456 -2.49 -24.84 16.45
N ILE A 457 -2.11 -25.05 15.18
CA ILE A 457 -2.50 -26.26 14.43
C ILE A 457 -1.84 -27.51 15.07
N ARG A 458 -0.59 -27.42 15.51
CA ARG A 458 0.09 -28.51 16.19
C ARG A 458 -0.54 -28.84 17.54
N GLU A 459 -0.93 -27.84 18.32
CA GLU A 459 -1.64 -28.04 19.57
C GLU A 459 -2.98 -28.73 19.36
N LEU A 460 -3.73 -28.35 18.33
CA LEU A 460 -4.98 -29.00 17.96
C LEU A 460 -4.75 -30.50 17.68
N VAL A 461 -3.73 -30.83 16.90
CA VAL A 461 -3.38 -32.23 16.58
C VAL A 461 -3.03 -33.04 17.85
N LYS A 462 -2.22 -32.48 18.71
CA LYS A 462 -1.87 -33.14 19.99
C LYS A 462 -3.07 -33.39 20.86
N PHE A 463 -3.96 -32.41 20.98
CA PHE A 463 -5.19 -32.52 21.76
C PHE A 463 -6.12 -33.60 21.20
N GLU A 464 -6.25 -33.71 19.87
CA GLU A 464 -7.05 -34.75 19.24
C GLU A 464 -6.44 -36.16 19.38
N MET A 465 -5.13 -36.29 19.35
CA MET A 465 -4.46 -37.56 19.63
C MET A 465 -4.73 -38.06 21.06
N LEU A 466 -4.77 -37.13 22.02
CA LEU A 466 -5.04 -37.47 23.44
C LEU A 466 -6.51 -37.87 23.70
N ILE A 467 -7.47 -37.41 22.90
CA ILE A 467 -8.88 -37.77 23.05
C ILE A 467 -9.20 -39.12 22.36
N ASN A 468 -8.46 -39.49 21.33
CA ASN A 468 -8.68 -40.72 20.56
C ASN A 468 -7.84 -41.91 21.05
N THR A 469 -7.00 -41.74 22.07
CA THR A 469 -6.33 -42.78 22.86
C THR A 469 -7.12 -43.09 24.14
#